data_df9a50f8fc00eb46194bb6f4f7dbcb5a
#
_entry.id   df9a50f8fc00eb46194bb6f4f7dbcb5a
#
_cell.length_a   1.000
_cell.length_b   1.000
_cell.length_c   1.000
_cell.angle_alpha   90.00
_cell.angle_beta   90.00
_cell.angle_gamma   90.00
#
_symmetry.space_group_name_H-M   'P 1'
#
loop_
_entity.id
_entity.type
_entity.pdbx_description
1 polymer ?
#
loop_
_entity_poly.entity_id
_entity_poly.type
_entity_poly.pdbx_seq_one_letter_code
_entity_poly.pdbx_strand_id
1 'polypeptide(L)'
;AALSVSVLTGCGSKGADDKTIKVAATAVPHAEILEAAKPLLEEQGYTLEVQVFDDYVQPNEVVESGEFDANYFQHIPYLESFNEEKGTHLVNAGGIHYEPFGLYPGTETSLDNIDNATIAVPNDTTNEARALLLLQDNGYITLKDGVGLTATTKDIVENPHNITFVELEAAQVPRTLPEVSFGVLNGNYAMEAGLTVADDALLFESADSEAAATYVNVIAVKEGNENLPKIKALVDTLKSDEIKQYINDNYNGGVIPYK
;
A
#
# COMPACT_ATOMS: atom_id res chain seq x y z
N ALA A 1 52.81 4.95 -41.78
CA ALA A 1 51.41 4.45 -41.69
C ALA A 1 51.01 4.40 -40.23
N ALA A 2 50.24 5.39 -39.80
CA ALA A 2 49.67 5.44 -38.45
C ALA A 2 48.18 5.03 -38.55
N LEU A 3 47.80 3.90 -37.96
CA LEU A 3 46.41 3.49 -37.80
C LEU A 3 45.84 4.20 -36.56
N SER A 4 44.90 5.10 -36.80
CA SER A 4 44.06 5.66 -35.74
C SER A 4 42.88 4.73 -35.47
N VAL A 5 42.87 4.10 -34.31
CA VAL A 5 41.72 3.34 -33.81
C VAL A 5 40.78 4.32 -33.10
N SER A 6 39.67 4.64 -33.73
CA SER A 6 38.58 5.41 -33.09
C SER A 6 37.78 4.46 -32.24
N VAL A 7 37.90 4.60 -30.91
CA VAL A 7 37.02 3.94 -29.95
C VAL A 7 35.72 4.75 -29.88
N LEU A 8 34.67 4.24 -30.49
CA LEU A 8 33.28 4.74 -30.24
C LEU A 8 32.84 4.23 -28.87
N THR A 9 32.94 5.09 -27.87
CA THR A 9 32.20 4.92 -26.60
C THR A 9 30.73 5.25 -26.88
N GLY A 10 29.97 4.21 -27.14
CA GLY A 10 28.51 4.32 -27.15
C GLY A 10 28.00 4.51 -25.73
N CYS A 11 27.81 5.76 -25.31
CA CYS A 11 26.89 6.05 -24.19
C CYS A 11 25.48 5.75 -24.68
N GLY A 12 24.96 4.57 -24.34
CA GLY A 12 23.56 4.25 -24.48
C GLY A 12 22.76 5.16 -23.57
N SER A 13 22.16 6.21 -24.10
CA SER A 13 21.12 6.96 -23.40
C SER A 13 19.89 6.05 -23.23
N LYS A 14 19.80 5.34 -22.12
CA LYS A 14 18.52 4.82 -21.64
C LYS A 14 17.67 6.03 -21.31
N GLY A 15 16.58 6.27 -22.04
CA GLY A 15 15.64 7.16 -21.43
C GLY A 15 14.62 7.91 -22.27
N ALA A 16 14.80 8.20 -23.55
CA ALA A 16 13.82 9.05 -24.25
C ALA A 16 12.80 8.27 -25.11
N ASP A 17 13.07 7.01 -25.46
CA ASP A 17 12.23 6.17 -26.33
C ASP A 17 11.78 4.85 -25.69
N ASP A 18 12.01 4.65 -24.40
CA ASP A 18 11.54 3.44 -23.71
C ASP A 18 10.02 3.52 -23.48
N LYS A 19 9.28 2.71 -24.22
CA LYS A 19 7.83 2.61 -24.16
C LYS A 19 7.33 1.54 -23.18
N THR A 20 8.25 0.80 -22.58
CA THR A 20 7.90 -0.21 -21.57
C THR A 20 7.86 0.42 -20.18
N ILE A 21 6.81 0.12 -19.43
CA ILE A 21 6.63 0.52 -18.04
C ILE A 21 6.58 -0.74 -17.20
N LYS A 22 7.59 -0.97 -16.37
CA LYS A 22 7.64 -2.11 -15.44
C LYS A 22 7.18 -1.69 -14.06
N VAL A 23 6.11 -2.30 -13.57
CA VAL A 23 5.51 -1.97 -12.27
C VAL A 23 5.48 -3.18 -11.35
N ALA A 24 6.03 -3.03 -10.15
CA ALA A 24 5.91 -3.97 -9.05
C ALA A 24 4.63 -3.65 -8.25
N ALA A 25 3.79 -4.63 -8.00
CA ALA A 25 2.50 -4.42 -7.32
C ALA A 25 2.13 -5.60 -6.42
N THR A 26 1.24 -5.38 -5.44
CA THR A 26 0.52 -6.47 -4.78
C THR A 26 -0.66 -6.93 -5.64
N ALA A 27 -1.17 -8.15 -5.39
CA ALA A 27 -2.14 -8.79 -6.28
C ALA A 27 -3.45 -8.00 -6.39
N VAL A 28 -4.13 -7.78 -5.26
CA VAL A 28 -5.43 -7.10 -5.17
C VAL A 28 -5.29 -5.87 -4.26
N PRO A 29 -5.79 -4.72 -4.61
CA PRO A 29 -6.44 -4.34 -5.88
C PRO A 29 -5.42 -3.86 -6.92
N HIS A 30 -4.15 -3.69 -6.54
CA HIS A 30 -3.15 -2.93 -7.28
C HIS A 30 -2.85 -3.51 -8.67
N ALA A 31 -2.51 -4.81 -8.76
CA ALA A 31 -2.26 -5.44 -10.05
C ALA A 31 -3.52 -5.50 -10.91
N GLU A 32 -4.70 -5.73 -10.32
CA GLU A 32 -5.98 -5.74 -11.05
C GLU A 32 -6.28 -4.38 -11.69
N ILE A 33 -6.05 -3.28 -10.95
CA ILE A 33 -6.22 -1.91 -11.46
C ILE A 33 -5.22 -1.63 -12.59
N LEU A 34 -3.97 -2.08 -12.44
CA LEU A 34 -2.95 -1.96 -13.49
C LEU A 34 -3.34 -2.76 -14.73
N GLU A 35 -3.87 -3.98 -14.59
CA GLU A 35 -4.34 -4.78 -15.72
C GLU A 35 -5.51 -4.09 -16.45
N ALA A 36 -6.42 -3.44 -15.73
CA ALA A 36 -7.48 -2.64 -16.34
C ALA A 36 -6.93 -1.41 -17.09
N ALA A 37 -5.80 -0.86 -16.67
CA ALA A 37 -5.16 0.28 -17.31
C ALA A 37 -4.33 -0.11 -18.56
N LYS A 38 -3.95 -1.37 -18.74
CA LYS A 38 -3.12 -1.84 -19.87
C LYS A 38 -3.63 -1.38 -21.23
N PRO A 39 -4.89 -1.65 -21.63
CA PRO A 39 -5.37 -1.27 -22.96
C PRO A 39 -5.32 0.24 -23.18
N LEU A 40 -5.56 1.04 -22.14
CA LEU A 40 -5.51 2.50 -22.22
C LEU A 40 -4.07 3.02 -22.43
N LEU A 41 -3.09 2.35 -21.85
CA LEU A 41 -1.67 2.65 -22.04
C LEU A 41 -1.18 2.19 -23.41
N GLU A 42 -1.66 1.04 -23.90
CA GLU A 42 -1.36 0.53 -25.25
C GLU A 42 -1.84 1.50 -26.34
N GLU A 43 -3.01 2.09 -26.18
CA GLU A 43 -3.54 3.14 -27.09
C GLU A 43 -2.63 4.37 -27.13
N GLN A 44 -1.90 4.67 -26.04
CA GLN A 44 -0.91 5.74 -25.94
C GLN A 44 0.48 5.31 -26.42
N GLY A 45 0.64 4.05 -26.86
CA GLY A 45 1.89 3.49 -27.36
C GLY A 45 2.86 3.02 -26.26
N TYR A 46 2.35 2.75 -25.04
CA TYR A 46 3.11 2.16 -23.94
C TYR A 46 2.77 0.69 -23.74
N THR A 47 3.75 -0.09 -23.33
CA THR A 47 3.57 -1.48 -22.91
C THR A 47 3.73 -1.56 -21.40
N LEU A 48 2.69 -1.99 -20.68
CA LEU A 48 2.72 -2.17 -19.23
C LEU A 48 3.06 -3.61 -18.87
N GLU A 49 4.14 -3.80 -18.13
CA GLU A 49 4.55 -5.07 -17.53
C GLU A 49 4.32 -4.99 -16.01
N VAL A 50 3.49 -5.89 -15.48
CA VAL A 50 3.17 -5.95 -14.06
C VAL A 50 3.75 -7.22 -13.47
N GLN A 51 4.48 -7.09 -12.36
CA GLN A 51 4.93 -8.22 -11.56
C GLN A 51 4.34 -8.11 -10.15
N VAL A 52 3.71 -9.21 -9.71
CA VAL A 52 3.10 -9.31 -8.39
C VAL A 52 4.14 -9.74 -7.36
N PHE A 53 4.08 -9.11 -6.19
CA PHE A 53 4.84 -9.43 -4.98
C PHE A 53 3.89 -9.62 -3.81
N ASP A 54 4.23 -10.52 -2.89
CA ASP A 54 3.37 -10.89 -1.76
C ASP A 54 3.68 -10.09 -0.48
N ASP A 55 4.72 -9.25 -0.49
CA ASP A 55 5.18 -8.47 0.65
C ASP A 55 5.33 -6.98 0.32
N TYR A 56 5.61 -6.16 1.36
CA TYR A 56 5.75 -4.71 1.23
C TYR A 56 7.21 -4.23 1.11
N VAL A 57 8.21 -5.12 1.16
CA VAL A 57 9.63 -4.76 1.12
C VAL A 57 10.17 -4.81 -0.30
N GLN A 58 10.00 -5.95 -0.97
CA GLN A 58 10.57 -6.20 -2.31
C GLN A 58 10.14 -5.17 -3.36
N PRO A 59 8.85 -4.71 -3.44
CA PRO A 59 8.46 -3.72 -4.43
C PRO A 59 9.24 -2.39 -4.35
N ASN A 60 9.65 -1.98 -3.15
CA ASN A 60 10.49 -0.79 -2.98
C ASN A 60 11.95 -1.07 -3.37
N GLU A 61 12.48 -2.23 -3.02
CA GLU A 61 13.87 -2.61 -3.34
C GLU A 61 14.10 -2.70 -4.86
N VAL A 62 13.18 -3.28 -5.62
CA VAL A 62 13.32 -3.43 -7.08
C VAL A 62 13.18 -2.10 -7.83
N VAL A 63 12.45 -1.13 -7.28
CA VAL A 63 12.39 0.23 -7.83
C VAL A 63 13.64 1.03 -7.45
N GLU A 64 14.11 0.94 -6.21
CA GLU A 64 15.34 1.61 -5.77
C GLU A 64 16.56 1.11 -6.56
N SER A 65 16.63 -0.19 -6.86
CA SER A 65 17.71 -0.76 -7.69
C SER A 65 17.63 -0.34 -9.17
N GLY A 66 16.48 0.14 -9.62
CA GLY A 66 16.23 0.49 -11.03
C GLY A 66 15.88 -0.71 -11.92
N GLU A 67 15.56 -1.87 -11.34
CA GLU A 67 15.05 -3.03 -12.07
C GLU A 67 13.62 -2.79 -12.56
N PHE A 68 12.82 -2.08 -11.76
CA PHE A 68 11.46 -1.64 -12.08
C PHE A 68 11.39 -0.12 -12.18
N ASP A 69 10.46 0.37 -12.99
CA ASP A 69 10.24 1.81 -13.18
C ASP A 69 9.43 2.43 -12.05
N ALA A 70 8.47 1.68 -11.51
CA ALA A 70 7.54 2.11 -10.48
C ALA A 70 7.08 0.94 -9.63
N ASN A 71 6.49 1.26 -8.47
CA ASN A 71 5.64 0.32 -7.76
C ASN A 71 4.28 0.94 -7.43
N TYR A 72 3.32 0.05 -7.17
CA TYR A 72 1.96 0.38 -6.77
C TYR A 72 1.47 -0.64 -5.75
N PHE A 73 1.58 -0.30 -4.45
CA PHE A 73 1.20 -1.20 -3.35
C PHE A 73 1.09 -0.48 -2.00
N GLN A 74 1.59 0.75 -1.87
CA GLN A 74 1.86 1.42 -0.60
C GLN A 74 1.18 2.78 -0.49
N HIS A 75 0.87 3.16 0.75
CA HIS A 75 0.42 4.49 1.09
C HIS A 75 1.59 5.42 1.46
N ILE A 76 1.32 6.73 1.45
CA ILE A 76 2.33 7.77 1.68
C ILE A 76 3.15 7.57 2.96
N PRO A 77 2.56 7.34 4.15
CA PRO A 77 3.36 7.17 5.38
C PRO A 77 4.30 5.97 5.32
N TYR A 78 3.89 4.86 4.68
CA TYR A 78 4.75 3.70 4.51
C TYR A 78 5.96 4.02 3.62
N LEU A 79 5.75 4.71 2.50
CA LEU A 79 6.81 5.14 1.60
C LEU A 79 7.85 6.01 2.34
N GLU A 80 7.38 6.98 3.12
CA GLU A 80 8.24 7.89 3.87
C GLU A 80 9.05 7.14 4.95
N SER A 81 8.38 6.29 5.73
CA SER A 81 9.02 5.45 6.76
C SER A 81 10.05 4.48 6.16
N PHE A 82 9.71 3.84 5.04
CA PHE A 82 10.63 2.93 4.35
C PHE A 82 11.89 3.64 3.89
N ASN A 83 11.76 4.83 3.30
CA ASN A 83 12.91 5.65 2.89
C ASN A 83 13.81 5.98 4.10
N GLU A 84 13.22 6.38 5.22
CA GLU A 84 13.96 6.72 6.43
C GLU A 84 14.69 5.49 7.01
N GLU A 85 14.00 4.36 7.12
CA GLU A 85 14.53 3.14 7.73
C GLU A 85 15.58 2.43 6.86
N LYS A 86 15.40 2.43 5.54
CA LYS A 86 16.23 1.69 4.58
C LYS A 86 17.24 2.57 3.85
N GLY A 87 17.12 3.90 3.95
CA GLY A 87 17.97 4.84 3.22
C GLY A 87 17.72 4.81 1.71
N THR A 88 16.47 4.55 1.30
CA THR A 88 16.04 4.58 -0.11
C THR A 88 15.62 6.00 -0.53
N HIS A 89 15.50 6.22 -1.83
CA HIS A 89 15.24 7.52 -2.44
C HIS A 89 14.03 7.44 -3.37
N LEU A 90 12.95 6.87 -2.87
CA LEU A 90 11.70 6.74 -3.60
C LEU A 90 10.82 7.96 -3.38
N VAL A 91 10.11 8.38 -4.43
CA VAL A 91 9.22 9.53 -4.38
C VAL A 91 7.83 9.18 -4.89
N ASN A 92 6.83 9.87 -4.36
CA ASN A 92 5.45 9.79 -4.79
C ASN A 92 5.28 10.51 -6.14
N ALA A 93 4.94 9.77 -7.20
CA ALA A 93 4.65 10.31 -8.53
C ALA A 93 3.15 10.65 -8.71
N GLY A 94 2.25 10.10 -7.87
CA GLY A 94 0.82 10.40 -7.90
C GLY A 94 -0.01 9.51 -7.00
N GLY A 95 -0.96 10.10 -6.28
CA GLY A 95 -1.94 9.40 -5.46
C GLY A 95 -3.06 8.83 -6.32
N ILE A 96 -3.46 7.57 -6.08
CA ILE A 96 -4.42 6.86 -6.93
C ILE A 96 -5.70 6.51 -6.18
N HIS A 97 -5.60 5.87 -5.01
CA HIS A 97 -6.76 5.44 -4.24
C HIS A 97 -6.47 5.36 -2.74
N TYR A 98 -7.52 5.14 -1.98
CA TYR A 98 -7.48 4.87 -0.55
C TYR A 98 -8.15 3.52 -0.27
N GLU A 99 -7.63 2.76 0.68
CA GLU A 99 -8.21 1.53 1.19
C GLU A 99 -8.52 1.68 2.67
N PRO A 100 -9.80 1.53 3.10
CA PRO A 100 -10.14 1.53 4.51
C PRO A 100 -9.40 0.41 5.25
N PHE A 101 -8.78 0.74 6.36
CA PHE A 101 -8.15 -0.22 7.27
C PHE A 101 -9.20 -0.73 8.24
N GLY A 102 -9.22 -2.02 8.54
CA GLY A 102 -10.28 -2.61 9.32
C GLY A 102 -9.84 -3.65 10.33
N LEU A 103 -10.67 -3.83 11.37
CA LEU A 103 -10.59 -4.93 12.32
C LEU A 103 -11.61 -5.99 11.93
N TYR A 104 -11.12 -7.20 11.72
CA TYR A 104 -11.88 -8.34 11.23
C TYR A 104 -12.01 -9.43 12.27
N PRO A 105 -13.10 -10.23 12.22
CA PRO A 105 -13.29 -11.34 13.12
C PRO A 105 -12.24 -12.43 12.91
N GLY A 106 -11.81 -13.02 14.02
CA GLY A 106 -10.99 -14.22 14.05
C GLY A 106 -11.78 -15.37 14.68
N THR A 107 -11.39 -15.81 15.87
CA THR A 107 -12.15 -16.78 16.67
C THR A 107 -13.38 -16.16 17.33
N GLU A 108 -13.38 -14.84 17.49
CA GLU A 108 -14.51 -14.06 18.00
C GLU A 108 -15.16 -13.26 16.87
N THR A 109 -16.48 -13.21 16.86
CA THR A 109 -17.27 -12.58 15.78
C THR A 109 -18.02 -11.33 16.22
N SER A 110 -17.91 -10.94 17.50
CA SER A 110 -18.53 -9.74 18.07
C SER A 110 -17.55 -9.03 18.98
N LEU A 111 -17.58 -7.69 18.93
CA LEU A 111 -16.80 -6.84 19.83
C LEU A 111 -17.31 -6.88 21.29
N ASP A 112 -18.45 -7.48 21.55
CA ASP A 112 -18.90 -7.79 22.91
C ASP A 112 -17.92 -8.72 23.64
N ASN A 113 -17.10 -9.46 22.91
CA ASN A 113 -16.09 -10.38 23.42
C ASN A 113 -14.67 -9.78 23.39
N ILE A 114 -14.54 -8.44 23.41
CA ILE A 114 -13.24 -7.75 23.36
C ILE A 114 -12.40 -7.93 24.65
N ASP A 115 -13.02 -8.22 25.79
CA ASP A 115 -12.33 -8.40 27.05
C ASP A 115 -11.39 -9.61 27.03
N ASN A 116 -10.12 -9.37 27.32
CA ASN A 116 -9.03 -10.34 27.23
C ASN A 116 -8.77 -10.88 25.81
N ALA A 117 -9.23 -10.17 24.77
CA ALA A 117 -9.00 -10.56 23.39
C ALA A 117 -7.53 -10.53 23.01
N THR A 118 -7.16 -11.41 22.08
CA THR A 118 -5.88 -11.35 21.36
C THR A 118 -6.12 -10.74 19.99
N ILE A 119 -5.44 -9.65 19.67
CA ILE A 119 -5.57 -8.94 18.39
C ILE A 119 -4.26 -9.00 17.62
N ALA A 120 -4.27 -9.58 16.42
CA ALA A 120 -3.15 -9.53 15.50
C ALA A 120 -3.11 -8.18 14.78
N VAL A 121 -1.93 -7.57 14.70
CA VAL A 121 -1.68 -6.28 14.04
C VAL A 121 -0.43 -6.35 13.17
N PRO A 122 -0.32 -5.53 12.11
CA PRO A 122 0.93 -5.39 11.37
C PRO A 122 2.08 -4.90 12.28
N ASN A 123 3.31 -5.30 11.98
CA ASN A 123 4.50 -4.95 12.77
C ASN A 123 5.40 -3.89 12.13
N ASP A 124 5.04 -3.40 10.94
CA ASP A 124 5.75 -2.26 10.37
C ASP A 124 5.30 -0.96 11.03
N THR A 125 6.23 0.00 11.13
CA THR A 125 6.07 1.22 11.91
C THR A 125 4.75 1.93 11.68
N THR A 126 4.34 2.11 10.43
CA THR A 126 3.16 2.92 10.11
C THR A 126 1.85 2.16 10.21
N ASN A 127 1.81 0.88 9.85
CA ASN A 127 0.58 0.08 9.94
C ASN A 127 0.32 -0.42 11.37
N GLU A 128 1.34 -0.68 12.19
CA GLU A 128 1.16 -0.90 13.63
C GLU A 128 0.51 0.32 14.27
N ALA A 129 1.09 1.50 14.06
CA ALA A 129 0.53 2.75 14.58
C ALA A 129 -0.90 2.98 14.12
N ARG A 130 -1.19 2.75 12.83
CA ARG A 130 -2.53 2.87 12.25
C ARG A 130 -3.54 1.93 12.91
N ALA A 131 -3.14 0.69 13.18
CA ALA A 131 -3.98 -0.29 13.89
C ALA A 131 -4.31 0.17 15.31
N LEU A 132 -3.31 0.66 16.04
CA LEU A 132 -3.50 1.16 17.39
C LEU A 132 -4.36 2.44 17.43
N LEU A 133 -4.18 3.34 16.46
CA LEU A 133 -5.02 4.53 16.31
C LEU A 133 -6.48 4.17 16.02
N LEU A 134 -6.73 3.17 15.14
CA LEU A 134 -8.09 2.68 14.90
C LEU A 134 -8.77 2.19 16.19
N LEU A 135 -8.05 1.45 17.04
CA LEU A 135 -8.56 0.97 18.31
C LEU A 135 -8.77 2.10 19.32
N GLN A 136 -7.88 3.09 19.36
CA GLN A 136 -8.02 4.29 20.20
C GLN A 136 -9.21 5.13 19.79
N ASP A 137 -9.42 5.37 18.50
CA ASP A 137 -10.53 6.18 17.97
C ASP A 137 -11.89 5.55 18.29
N ASN A 138 -11.91 4.24 18.52
CA ASN A 138 -13.08 3.49 18.93
C ASN A 138 -13.16 3.23 20.46
N GLY A 139 -12.24 3.81 21.23
CA GLY A 139 -12.28 3.80 22.71
C GLY A 139 -11.81 2.50 23.38
N TYR A 140 -11.13 1.61 22.65
CA TYR A 140 -10.65 0.33 23.21
C TYR A 140 -9.31 0.44 23.95
N ILE A 141 -8.48 1.40 23.57
CA ILE A 141 -7.19 1.70 24.21
C ILE A 141 -6.97 3.21 24.24
N THR A 142 -6.01 3.66 25.05
CA THR A 142 -5.48 5.02 25.01
C THR A 142 -3.99 4.96 24.78
N LEU A 143 -3.51 5.72 23.79
CA LEU A 143 -2.09 5.87 23.50
C LEU A 143 -1.53 7.10 24.21
N LYS A 144 -0.22 7.11 24.45
CA LYS A 144 0.50 8.26 24.94
C LYS A 144 0.36 9.44 23.96
N ASP A 145 0.22 10.64 24.51
CA ASP A 145 0.09 11.86 23.70
C ASP A 145 1.27 12.07 22.74
N GLY A 146 0.97 12.42 21.51
CA GLY A 146 1.94 12.86 20.52
C GLY A 146 2.72 11.75 19.81
N VAL A 147 2.39 10.48 20.01
CA VAL A 147 3.05 9.35 19.32
C VAL A 147 2.71 9.25 17.84
N GLY A 148 1.50 9.65 17.43
CA GLY A 148 1.07 9.74 16.04
C GLY A 148 1.32 8.46 15.24
N LEU A 149 1.86 8.63 14.02
CA LEU A 149 2.08 7.55 13.05
C LEU A 149 3.28 6.62 13.39
N THR A 150 3.87 6.77 14.57
CA THR A 150 4.97 5.92 15.06
C THR A 150 4.61 5.20 16.37
N ALA A 151 3.32 5.21 16.75
CA ALA A 151 2.84 4.53 17.94
C ALA A 151 3.14 3.02 17.88
N THR A 152 3.54 2.48 19.01
CA THR A 152 3.77 1.04 19.21
C THR A 152 2.93 0.53 20.38
N THR A 153 2.83 -0.77 20.54
CA THR A 153 2.13 -1.37 21.70
C THR A 153 2.69 -0.92 23.05
N LYS A 154 3.95 -0.45 23.10
CA LYS A 154 4.60 0.11 24.30
C LYS A 154 4.09 1.51 24.67
N ASP A 155 3.42 2.17 23.76
CA ASP A 155 2.85 3.51 23.97
C ASP A 155 1.40 3.47 24.47
N ILE A 156 0.85 2.29 24.69
CA ILE A 156 -0.47 2.11 25.29
C ILE A 156 -0.40 2.47 26.77
N VAL A 157 -1.14 3.51 27.18
CA VAL A 157 -1.21 3.98 28.58
C VAL A 157 -2.45 3.48 29.31
N GLU A 158 -3.53 3.18 28.57
CA GLU A 158 -4.73 2.55 29.11
C GLU A 158 -5.18 1.41 28.20
N ASN A 159 -5.46 0.27 28.80
CA ASN A 159 -5.98 -0.93 28.13
C ASN A 159 -7.05 -1.58 29.02
N PRO A 160 -8.25 -0.94 29.11
CA PRO A 160 -9.28 -1.37 30.06
C PRO A 160 -9.84 -2.77 29.77
N HIS A 161 -9.71 -3.24 28.52
CA HIS A 161 -10.17 -4.54 28.08
C HIS A 161 -9.10 -5.65 28.21
N ASN A 162 -7.91 -5.32 28.70
CA ASN A 162 -6.79 -6.26 28.83
C ASN A 162 -6.45 -6.97 27.50
N ILE A 163 -6.46 -6.22 26.39
CA ILE A 163 -6.16 -6.73 25.05
C ILE A 163 -4.69 -7.13 24.98
N THR A 164 -4.40 -8.29 24.40
CA THR A 164 -3.06 -8.76 24.08
C THR A 164 -2.82 -8.58 22.58
N PHE A 165 -1.69 -8.00 22.19
CA PHE A 165 -1.34 -7.77 20.80
C PHE A 165 -0.34 -8.83 20.31
N VAL A 166 -0.55 -9.29 19.05
CA VAL A 166 0.38 -10.14 18.29
C VAL A 166 0.81 -9.35 17.07
N GLU A 167 2.08 -8.94 17.07
CA GLU A 167 2.68 -8.13 16.00
C GLU A 167 3.29 -9.05 14.94
N LEU A 168 2.82 -8.95 13.70
CA LEU A 168 3.20 -9.82 12.58
C LEU A 168 3.43 -9.00 11.31
N GLU A 169 4.19 -9.55 10.37
CA GLU A 169 4.19 -8.99 9.01
C GLU A 169 2.76 -8.88 8.48
N ALA A 170 2.41 -7.76 7.85
CA ALA A 170 1.05 -7.47 7.39
C ALA A 170 0.45 -8.62 6.55
N ALA A 171 1.25 -9.24 5.68
CA ALA A 171 0.87 -10.40 4.86
C ALA A 171 0.51 -11.66 5.68
N GLN A 172 0.94 -11.76 6.94
CA GLN A 172 0.68 -12.90 7.79
C GLN A 172 -0.59 -12.75 8.63
N VAL A 173 -1.05 -11.52 8.87
CA VAL A 173 -2.21 -11.25 9.74
C VAL A 173 -3.45 -12.02 9.30
N PRO A 174 -3.85 -12.07 8.00
CA PRO A 174 -5.04 -12.82 7.59
C PRO A 174 -4.96 -14.31 7.91
N ARG A 175 -3.77 -14.91 7.79
CA ARG A 175 -3.56 -16.34 8.06
C ARG A 175 -3.65 -16.69 9.54
N THR A 176 -3.47 -15.69 10.42
CA THR A 176 -3.49 -15.86 11.87
C THR A 176 -4.90 -15.71 12.45
N LEU A 177 -5.88 -15.22 11.68
CA LEU A 177 -7.26 -15.05 12.15
C LEU A 177 -7.86 -16.28 12.84
N PRO A 178 -7.65 -17.53 12.38
CA PRO A 178 -8.16 -18.70 13.09
C PRO A 178 -7.55 -18.96 14.49
N GLU A 179 -6.47 -18.25 14.84
CA GLU A 179 -5.71 -18.44 16.09
C GLU A 179 -5.83 -17.28 17.06
N VAL A 180 -6.41 -16.14 16.62
CA VAL A 180 -6.57 -14.92 17.42
C VAL A 180 -8.03 -14.51 17.51
N SER A 181 -8.39 -13.68 18.51
CA SER A 181 -9.76 -13.19 18.64
C SER A 181 -10.15 -12.31 17.46
N PHE A 182 -9.28 -11.39 17.07
CA PHE A 182 -9.46 -10.45 15.96
C PHE A 182 -8.14 -10.16 15.26
N GLY A 183 -8.21 -9.60 14.06
CA GLY A 183 -7.03 -9.09 13.34
C GLY A 183 -7.31 -7.75 12.69
N VAL A 184 -6.34 -6.85 12.72
CA VAL A 184 -6.40 -5.58 11.98
C VAL A 184 -5.63 -5.73 10.67
N LEU A 185 -6.34 -5.59 9.55
CA LEU A 185 -5.81 -5.89 8.23
C LEU A 185 -5.80 -4.67 7.32
N ASN A 186 -4.72 -4.57 6.52
CA ASN A 186 -4.69 -3.71 5.35
C ASN A 186 -5.73 -4.17 4.31
N GLY A 187 -6.33 -3.23 3.58
CA GLY A 187 -7.41 -3.51 2.64
C GLY A 187 -7.03 -4.55 1.58
N ASN A 188 -5.83 -4.44 0.99
CA ASN A 188 -5.35 -5.39 -0.01
C ASN A 188 -5.27 -6.82 0.54
N TYR A 189 -4.71 -7.04 1.73
CA TYR A 189 -4.62 -8.37 2.33
C TYR A 189 -5.97 -8.90 2.82
N ALA A 190 -6.88 -8.04 3.23
CA ALA A 190 -8.26 -8.43 3.53
C ALA A 190 -8.95 -8.95 2.26
N MET A 191 -8.87 -8.22 1.14
CA MET A 191 -9.45 -8.62 -0.14
C MET A 191 -8.83 -9.91 -0.69
N GLU A 192 -7.50 -10.09 -0.59
CA GLU A 192 -6.83 -11.34 -0.96
C GLU A 192 -7.32 -12.54 -0.14
N ALA A 193 -7.69 -12.32 1.12
CA ALA A 193 -8.27 -13.34 1.99
C ALA A 193 -9.77 -13.56 1.75
N GLY A 194 -10.38 -12.84 0.79
CA GLY A 194 -11.80 -12.92 0.47
C GLY A 194 -12.69 -12.17 1.45
N LEU A 195 -12.13 -11.25 2.24
CA LEU A 195 -12.84 -10.40 3.18
C LEU A 195 -13.12 -9.03 2.56
N THR A 196 -14.27 -8.44 2.89
CA THR A 196 -14.62 -7.09 2.47
C THR A 196 -14.85 -6.19 3.68
N VAL A 197 -14.50 -4.92 3.54
CA VAL A 197 -14.72 -3.96 4.62
C VAL A 197 -16.22 -3.78 4.91
N ALA A 198 -17.05 -3.86 3.89
CA ALA A 198 -18.49 -3.62 3.99
C ALA A 198 -19.25 -4.75 4.72
N ASP A 199 -18.83 -6.00 4.50
CA ASP A 199 -19.58 -7.16 4.98
C ASP A 199 -18.93 -7.85 6.19
N ASP A 200 -17.58 -7.75 6.32
CA ASP A 200 -16.81 -8.56 7.26
C ASP A 200 -16.14 -7.75 8.38
N ALA A 201 -15.83 -6.45 8.15
CA ALA A 201 -15.14 -5.66 9.16
C ALA A 201 -16.06 -5.30 10.34
N LEU A 202 -15.56 -5.49 11.55
CA LEU A 202 -16.27 -5.09 12.79
C LEU A 202 -16.02 -3.62 13.14
N LEU A 203 -14.84 -3.10 12.78
CA LEU A 203 -14.45 -1.69 12.81
C LEU A 203 -13.69 -1.37 11.56
N PHE A 204 -13.81 -0.16 11.04
CA PHE A 204 -13.01 0.32 9.93
C PHE A 204 -12.94 1.85 9.90
N GLU A 205 -11.93 2.36 9.21
CA GLU A 205 -11.75 3.78 8.96
C GLU A 205 -12.82 4.30 7.99
N SER A 206 -13.43 5.44 8.33
CA SER A 206 -14.40 6.09 7.44
C SER A 206 -13.70 6.69 6.21
N ALA A 207 -14.35 6.57 5.05
CA ALA A 207 -13.91 7.21 3.80
C ALA A 207 -13.85 8.75 3.87
N ASP A 208 -14.61 9.35 4.76
CA ASP A 208 -14.64 10.80 5.01
C ASP A 208 -13.68 11.24 6.14
N SER A 209 -12.90 10.30 6.68
CA SER A 209 -11.96 10.58 7.77
C SER A 209 -10.65 11.22 7.25
N GLU A 210 -9.87 11.77 8.17
CA GLU A 210 -8.51 12.24 7.89
C GLU A 210 -7.61 11.09 7.39
N ALA A 211 -7.89 9.85 7.78
CA ALA A 211 -7.21 8.67 7.32
C ALA A 211 -7.25 8.52 5.78
N ALA A 212 -8.37 8.85 5.14
CA ALA A 212 -8.51 8.77 3.69
C ALA A 212 -7.53 9.69 2.94
N ALA A 213 -7.16 10.84 3.52
CA ALA A 213 -6.16 11.75 2.95
C ALA A 213 -4.72 11.33 3.31
N THR A 214 -4.53 10.80 4.52
CA THR A 214 -3.22 10.39 5.04
C THR A 214 -2.70 9.13 4.35
N TYR A 215 -3.54 8.11 4.21
CA TYR A 215 -3.13 6.78 3.73
C TYR A 215 -3.46 6.55 2.25
N VAL A 216 -3.27 7.57 1.43
CA VAL A 216 -3.42 7.45 -0.04
C VAL A 216 -2.38 6.51 -0.59
N ASN A 217 -2.81 5.52 -1.36
CA ASN A 217 -1.96 4.63 -2.14
C ASN A 217 -1.44 5.33 -3.39
N VAL A 218 -0.15 5.19 -3.64
CA VAL A 218 0.59 5.99 -4.63
C VAL A 218 1.33 5.13 -5.65
N ILE A 219 1.61 5.73 -6.79
CA ILE A 219 2.69 5.28 -7.67
C ILE A 219 3.98 5.86 -7.12
N ALA A 220 4.89 4.99 -6.69
CA ALA A 220 6.21 5.38 -6.24
C ALA A 220 7.27 5.02 -7.29
N VAL A 221 8.23 5.92 -7.46
CA VAL A 221 9.34 5.80 -8.40
C VAL A 221 10.64 6.22 -7.74
N LYS A 222 11.77 5.87 -8.33
CA LYS A 222 13.06 6.41 -7.90
C LYS A 222 13.11 7.92 -8.12
N GLU A 223 13.66 8.67 -7.18
CA GLU A 223 13.83 10.12 -7.24
C GLU A 223 14.47 10.55 -8.58
N GLY A 224 13.88 11.55 -9.21
CA GLY A 224 14.26 12.05 -10.53
C GLY A 224 13.51 11.41 -11.71
N ASN A 225 12.78 10.31 -11.49
CA ASN A 225 12.00 9.63 -12.52
C ASN A 225 10.52 10.04 -12.56
N GLU A 226 10.03 10.78 -11.57
CA GLU A 226 8.62 11.17 -11.42
C GLU A 226 8.09 12.01 -12.60
N ASN A 227 8.97 12.64 -13.35
CA ASN A 227 8.62 13.47 -14.51
C ASN A 227 8.84 12.79 -15.86
N LEU A 228 9.25 11.52 -15.91
CA LEU A 228 9.40 10.78 -17.15
C LEU A 228 8.04 10.67 -17.87
N PRO A 229 8.01 10.82 -19.22
CA PRO A 229 6.75 10.75 -19.98
C PRO A 229 5.96 9.46 -19.72
N LYS A 230 6.63 8.31 -19.60
CA LYS A 230 5.99 7.02 -19.33
C LYS A 230 5.36 6.96 -17.93
N ILE A 231 5.97 7.59 -16.92
CA ILE A 231 5.43 7.65 -15.56
C ILE A 231 4.23 8.59 -15.51
N LYS A 232 4.29 9.73 -16.17
CA LYS A 232 3.12 10.62 -16.30
C LYS A 232 1.95 9.93 -16.99
N ALA A 233 2.22 9.23 -18.10
CA ALA A 233 1.19 8.46 -18.79
C ALA A 233 0.56 7.40 -17.88
N LEU A 234 1.36 6.69 -17.08
CA LEU A 234 0.87 5.72 -16.10
C LEU A 234 -0.05 6.38 -15.05
N VAL A 235 0.42 7.46 -14.40
CA VAL A 235 -0.34 8.16 -13.37
C VAL A 235 -1.62 8.76 -13.93
N ASP A 236 -1.55 9.45 -15.08
CA ASP A 236 -2.72 10.07 -15.71
C ASP A 236 -3.76 9.03 -16.12
N THR A 237 -3.32 7.88 -16.63
CA THR A 237 -4.21 6.77 -16.98
C THR A 237 -4.90 6.19 -15.74
N LEU A 238 -4.15 5.95 -14.66
CA LEU A 238 -4.71 5.43 -13.40
C LEU A 238 -5.69 6.41 -12.73
N LYS A 239 -5.56 7.70 -12.99
CA LYS A 239 -6.45 8.77 -12.51
C LYS A 239 -7.60 9.09 -13.46
N SER A 240 -7.70 8.42 -14.59
CA SER A 240 -8.78 8.63 -15.56
C SER A 240 -10.16 8.26 -15.00
N ASP A 241 -11.20 8.85 -15.55
CA ASP A 241 -12.58 8.54 -15.16
C ASP A 241 -12.92 7.07 -15.42
N GLU A 242 -12.32 6.47 -16.45
CA GLU A 242 -12.52 5.06 -16.78
C GLU A 242 -11.97 4.12 -15.69
N ILE A 243 -10.77 4.39 -15.19
CA ILE A 243 -10.20 3.61 -14.09
C ILE A 243 -10.93 3.89 -12.76
N LYS A 244 -11.33 5.12 -12.49
CA LYS A 244 -12.18 5.44 -11.33
C LYS A 244 -13.50 4.67 -11.37
N GLN A 245 -14.13 4.59 -12.55
CA GLN A 245 -15.35 3.81 -12.73
C GLN A 245 -15.08 2.31 -12.49
N TYR A 246 -13.99 1.77 -13.07
CA TYR A 246 -13.57 0.39 -12.81
C TYR A 246 -13.44 0.10 -11.32
N ILE A 247 -12.77 0.98 -10.56
CA ILE A 247 -12.59 0.84 -9.10
C ILE A 247 -13.96 0.83 -8.41
N ASN A 248 -14.84 1.78 -8.72
CA ASN A 248 -16.15 1.87 -8.08
C ASN A 248 -17.03 0.64 -8.35
N ASP A 249 -16.93 0.06 -9.56
CA ASP A 249 -17.75 -1.09 -9.97
C ASP A 249 -17.27 -2.42 -9.38
N ASN A 250 -15.96 -2.54 -9.04
CA ASN A 250 -15.38 -3.84 -8.70
C ASN A 250 -15.08 -4.03 -7.21
N TYR A 251 -14.94 -2.96 -6.40
CA TYR A 251 -14.43 -3.10 -5.02
C TYR A 251 -15.42 -2.70 -3.92
N ASN A 252 -16.66 -2.35 -4.25
CA ASN A 252 -17.74 -2.09 -3.29
C ASN A 252 -17.32 -1.26 -2.04
N GLY A 253 -16.56 -0.17 -2.26
CA GLY A 253 -16.07 0.69 -1.18
C GLY A 253 -14.82 0.19 -0.45
N GLY A 254 -14.31 -0.99 -0.77
CA GLY A 254 -13.02 -1.48 -0.27
C GLY A 254 -11.82 -0.76 -0.90
N VAL A 255 -12.04 -0.14 -2.05
CA VAL A 255 -11.08 0.74 -2.73
C VAL A 255 -11.81 2.01 -3.17
N ILE A 256 -11.28 3.16 -2.84
CA ILE A 256 -11.93 4.46 -3.06
C ILE A 256 -10.99 5.33 -3.90
N PRO A 257 -11.39 5.74 -5.12
CA PRO A 257 -10.55 6.58 -5.96
C PRO A 257 -10.17 7.89 -5.26
N TYR A 258 -8.89 8.26 -5.34
CA TYR A 258 -8.40 9.54 -4.83
C TYR A 258 -8.77 10.68 -5.78
N LYS A 259 -9.09 11.84 -5.21
CA LYS A 259 -9.58 13.04 -5.95
C LYS A 259 -8.49 13.74 -6.74
#